data_71095f56aade161c5b5946ac5d1d55e8
#
_entry.id   71095f56aade161c5b5946ac5d1d55e8
#
_cell.length_a   1.000
_cell.length_b   1.000
_cell.length_c   1.000
_cell.angle_alpha   90.00
_cell.angle_beta   90.00
_cell.angle_gamma   90.00
#
_symmetry.space_group_name_H-M   'P 1'
#
loop_
_entity.id
_entity.type
_entity.pdbx_description
1 polymer ?
#
loop_
_entity_poly.entity_id
_entity_poly.type
_entity_poly.pdbx_seq_one_letter_code
_entity_poly.pdbx_strand_id
1 'polypeptide(L)'
;MIDPAVRRRRQALYLFFFLNGIAMSSWVTRTPDVRDELGVSTAQMGLVLFGLSVGAMAGILCSGRFVSRFGTRPVIALGTWLIVAAVVVIGAGSVLASAPLVTAGLCLFGAGTGAGEVAINVDGADVERITGRAVLPTLHGCFSLGTVVGGLVGMAATAADVPAHWHLAVVAVVATALLLYALRSVPVGIGVSAERATPEKVRRSRPQVWKDHRLLLIGAIVLAMALAEGAANDWLPLLMVDGHGLNAAAGSLVYVGFAAAMTTGRFCGSYFLDRFGRVAVVRASAVSGAVGLVLVIFSDSSVVAAIAVLFWGLGASLGFPVALSAAGDSGPDQTARVSLVAIIGYVAFLVGPPALGFLGEHYGLRSAMVAVLVFVAGAILLAPAADTRTREPAAVDA
;
A
#
# COMPACT_ATOMS: atom_id res chain seq x y z
N MET A 1 -13.80 8.47 -31.00
CA MET A 1 -14.42 8.85 -29.71
C MET A 1 -14.53 7.61 -28.85
N ILE A 2 -14.23 7.68 -27.55
CA ILE A 2 -14.38 6.55 -26.61
C ILE A 2 -15.88 6.35 -26.36
N ASP A 3 -16.35 5.09 -26.41
CA ASP A 3 -17.70 4.71 -26.06
C ASP A 3 -18.10 5.28 -24.69
N PRO A 4 -19.25 5.95 -24.56
CA PRO A 4 -19.73 6.49 -23.29
C PRO A 4 -19.83 5.44 -22.16
N ALA A 5 -20.11 4.17 -22.49
CA ALA A 5 -20.15 3.08 -21.52
C ALA A 5 -18.74 2.77 -20.96
N VAL A 6 -17.73 2.68 -21.83
CA VAL A 6 -16.33 2.48 -21.43
C VAL A 6 -15.80 3.67 -20.61
N ARG A 7 -16.19 4.89 -20.96
CA ARG A 7 -15.85 6.09 -20.19
C ARG A 7 -16.45 6.03 -18.78
N ARG A 8 -17.74 5.71 -18.63
CA ARG A 8 -18.41 5.56 -17.33
C ARG A 8 -17.77 4.45 -16.48
N ARG A 9 -17.47 3.30 -17.11
CA ARG A 9 -16.75 2.19 -16.45
C ARG A 9 -15.40 2.66 -15.89
N ARG A 10 -14.58 3.33 -16.69
CA ARG A 10 -13.30 3.87 -16.27
C ARG A 10 -13.42 4.84 -15.08
N GLN A 11 -14.41 5.73 -15.11
CA GLN A 11 -14.70 6.66 -14.01
C GLN A 11 -15.09 5.91 -12.72
N ALA A 12 -15.88 4.85 -12.83
CA ALA A 12 -16.25 4.02 -11.70
C ALA A 12 -15.04 3.35 -11.05
N LEU A 13 -14.09 2.82 -11.84
CA LEU A 13 -12.86 2.25 -11.32
C LEU A 13 -11.99 3.29 -10.59
N TYR A 14 -11.91 4.52 -11.11
CA TYR A 14 -11.22 5.64 -10.45
C TYR A 14 -11.87 5.97 -9.11
N LEU A 15 -13.20 5.98 -9.03
CA LEU A 15 -13.93 6.21 -7.79
C LEU A 15 -13.69 5.11 -6.75
N PHE A 16 -13.62 3.84 -7.16
CA PHE A 16 -13.31 2.74 -6.23
C PHE A 16 -11.90 2.86 -5.65
N PHE A 17 -10.88 3.18 -6.46
CA PHE A 17 -9.54 3.39 -5.96
C PHE A 17 -9.45 4.61 -5.04
N PHE A 18 -10.10 5.71 -5.40
CA PHE A 18 -10.19 6.91 -4.58
C PHE A 18 -10.85 6.62 -3.22
N LEU A 19 -11.94 5.85 -3.23
CA LEU A 19 -12.62 5.41 -2.01
C LEU A 19 -11.73 4.55 -1.11
N ASN A 20 -10.98 3.62 -1.68
CA ASN A 20 -10.03 2.80 -0.92
C ASN A 20 -8.97 3.68 -0.23
N GLY A 21 -8.48 4.71 -0.92
CA GLY A 21 -7.54 5.68 -0.34
C GLY A 21 -8.16 6.48 0.81
N ILE A 22 -9.40 6.97 0.65
CA ILE A 22 -10.13 7.67 1.72
C ILE A 22 -10.30 6.76 2.93
N ALA A 23 -10.79 5.54 2.74
CA ALA A 23 -11.04 4.61 3.83
C ALA A 23 -9.75 4.26 4.58
N MET A 24 -8.65 4.01 3.86
CA MET A 24 -7.35 3.69 4.45
C MET A 24 -6.83 4.83 5.33
N SER A 25 -6.79 6.05 4.80
CA SER A 25 -6.25 7.18 5.56
C SER A 25 -7.18 7.66 6.67
N SER A 26 -8.50 7.46 6.52
CA SER A 26 -9.45 7.68 7.61
C SER A 26 -9.20 6.74 8.80
N TRP A 27 -8.81 5.50 8.55
CA TRP A 27 -8.36 4.59 9.60
C TRP A 27 -7.02 5.06 10.19
N VAL A 28 -6.00 5.30 9.34
CA VAL A 28 -4.65 5.64 9.79
C VAL A 28 -4.62 6.88 10.67
N THR A 29 -5.37 7.92 10.32
CA THR A 29 -5.45 9.15 11.13
C THR A 29 -6.16 8.97 12.46
N ARG A 30 -6.91 7.90 12.65
CA ARG A 30 -7.61 7.56 13.91
C ARG A 30 -6.86 6.53 14.76
N THR A 31 -5.72 6.07 14.32
CA THR A 31 -4.93 5.07 15.05
C THR A 31 -4.56 5.52 16.47
N PRO A 32 -4.14 6.79 16.73
CA PRO A 32 -3.88 7.24 18.10
C PRO A 32 -5.14 7.20 18.98
N ASP A 33 -6.26 7.75 18.49
CA ASP A 33 -7.53 7.80 19.25
C ASP A 33 -7.99 6.37 19.59
N VAL A 34 -7.98 5.46 18.62
CA VAL A 34 -8.41 4.06 18.81
C VAL A 34 -7.50 3.33 19.78
N ARG A 35 -6.16 3.52 19.71
CA ARG A 35 -5.24 2.92 20.68
C ARG A 35 -5.54 3.38 22.09
N ASP A 36 -5.79 4.68 22.29
CA ASP A 36 -6.06 5.26 23.59
C ASP A 36 -7.41 4.78 24.14
N GLU A 37 -8.47 4.69 23.30
CA GLU A 37 -9.75 4.12 23.65
C GLU A 37 -9.66 2.62 24.03
N LEU A 38 -8.79 1.86 23.36
CA LEU A 38 -8.53 0.45 23.69
C LEU A 38 -7.69 0.26 24.95
N GLY A 39 -6.91 1.26 25.35
CA GLY A 39 -5.97 1.18 26.49
C GLY A 39 -4.87 0.12 26.26
N VAL A 40 -4.49 -0.14 25.02
CA VAL A 40 -3.50 -1.17 24.66
C VAL A 40 -2.08 -0.60 24.59
N SER A 41 -1.09 -1.45 24.90
CA SER A 41 0.31 -1.11 24.76
C SER A 41 0.74 -1.04 23.28
N THR A 42 1.94 -0.52 23.02
CA THR A 42 2.51 -0.44 21.65
C THR A 42 2.63 -1.83 21.02
N ALA A 43 3.09 -2.83 21.78
CA ALA A 43 3.19 -4.21 21.29
C ALA A 43 1.80 -4.80 20.96
N GLN A 44 0.82 -4.56 21.83
CA GLN A 44 -0.55 -5.01 21.59
C GLN A 44 -1.16 -4.31 20.37
N MET A 45 -0.91 -3.02 20.18
CA MET A 45 -1.34 -2.29 19.00
C MET A 45 -0.73 -2.86 17.72
N GLY A 46 0.53 -3.29 17.76
CA GLY A 46 1.19 -4.00 16.65
C GLY A 46 0.45 -5.29 16.26
N LEU A 47 -0.07 -6.03 17.26
CA LEU A 47 -0.88 -7.23 17.02
C LEU A 47 -2.28 -6.87 16.47
N VAL A 48 -2.86 -5.77 16.89
CA VAL A 48 -4.12 -5.26 16.32
C VAL A 48 -3.94 -4.91 14.84
N LEU A 49 -2.88 -4.17 14.51
CA LEU A 49 -2.53 -3.78 13.13
C LEU A 49 -2.19 -5.00 12.24
N PHE A 50 -1.64 -6.06 12.81
CA PHE A 50 -1.39 -7.32 12.11
C PHE A 50 -2.66 -7.91 11.46
N GLY A 51 -3.84 -7.67 12.05
CA GLY A 51 -5.11 -8.06 11.45
C GLY A 51 -5.30 -7.54 10.03
N LEU A 52 -4.94 -6.27 9.77
CA LEU A 52 -4.99 -5.67 8.43
C LEU A 52 -4.14 -6.45 7.43
N SER A 53 -2.93 -6.76 7.80
CA SER A 53 -1.97 -7.46 6.95
C SER A 53 -2.41 -8.89 6.63
N VAL A 54 -2.89 -9.62 7.63
CA VAL A 54 -3.42 -10.98 7.45
C VAL A 54 -4.63 -10.95 6.51
N GLY A 55 -5.55 -10.01 6.72
CA GLY A 55 -6.70 -9.83 5.84
C GLY A 55 -6.30 -9.51 4.40
N ALA A 56 -5.38 -8.56 4.20
CA ALA A 56 -4.90 -8.17 2.88
C ALA A 56 -4.26 -9.34 2.13
N MET A 57 -3.42 -10.10 2.81
CA MET A 57 -2.81 -11.32 2.24
C MET A 57 -3.87 -12.34 1.83
N ALA A 58 -4.84 -12.61 2.69
CA ALA A 58 -5.94 -13.53 2.38
C ALA A 58 -6.77 -13.03 1.18
N GLY A 59 -7.10 -11.74 1.16
CA GLY A 59 -7.83 -11.11 0.06
C GLY A 59 -7.12 -11.24 -1.28
N ILE A 60 -5.83 -10.91 -1.33
CA ILE A 60 -5.00 -11.02 -2.54
C ILE A 60 -4.91 -12.48 -3.02
N LEU A 61 -4.62 -13.43 -2.13
CA LEU A 61 -4.47 -14.84 -2.49
C LEU A 61 -5.77 -15.48 -3.00
N CYS A 62 -6.91 -15.06 -2.47
CA CYS A 62 -8.22 -15.57 -2.89
C CYS A 62 -8.76 -14.86 -4.15
N SER A 63 -8.35 -13.62 -4.39
CA SER A 63 -8.92 -12.76 -5.43
C SER A 63 -8.86 -13.35 -6.81
N GLY A 64 -7.74 -13.94 -7.22
CA GLY A 64 -7.58 -14.54 -8.54
C GLY A 64 -8.61 -15.65 -8.83
N ARG A 65 -8.89 -16.49 -7.83
CA ARG A 65 -9.94 -17.54 -7.94
C ARG A 65 -11.33 -16.94 -8.01
N PHE A 66 -11.61 -15.91 -7.22
CA PHE A 66 -12.92 -15.27 -7.22
C PHE A 66 -13.17 -14.51 -8.53
N VAL A 67 -12.18 -13.76 -9.02
CA VAL A 67 -12.28 -13.05 -10.31
C VAL A 67 -12.48 -14.03 -11.47
N SER A 68 -11.68 -15.11 -11.52
CA SER A 68 -11.81 -16.10 -12.61
C SER A 68 -13.15 -16.85 -12.59
N ARG A 69 -13.78 -17.00 -11.42
CA ARG A 69 -15.05 -17.71 -11.27
C ARG A 69 -16.28 -16.81 -11.42
N PHE A 70 -16.23 -15.60 -10.85
CA PHE A 70 -17.39 -14.71 -10.72
C PHE A 70 -17.26 -13.42 -11.53
N GLY A 71 -16.08 -13.11 -12.04
CA GLY A 71 -15.75 -11.84 -12.68
C GLY A 71 -15.38 -10.73 -11.72
N THR A 72 -14.94 -9.60 -12.27
CA THR A 72 -14.43 -8.46 -11.49
C THR A 72 -15.53 -7.77 -10.67
N ARG A 73 -16.72 -7.57 -11.25
CA ARG A 73 -17.82 -6.81 -10.63
C ARG A 73 -18.24 -7.35 -9.25
N PRO A 74 -18.54 -8.65 -9.07
CA PRO A 74 -18.90 -9.19 -7.74
C PRO A 74 -17.75 -9.08 -6.73
N VAL A 75 -16.50 -9.23 -7.18
CA VAL A 75 -15.32 -9.13 -6.29
C VAL A 75 -15.08 -7.68 -5.85
N ILE A 76 -15.24 -6.70 -6.74
CA ILE A 76 -15.21 -5.27 -6.41
C ILE A 76 -16.32 -4.94 -5.40
N ALA A 77 -17.53 -5.41 -5.65
CA ALA A 77 -18.66 -5.19 -4.73
C ALA A 77 -18.40 -5.80 -3.35
N LEU A 78 -17.98 -7.07 -3.30
CA LEU A 78 -17.66 -7.75 -2.04
C LEU A 78 -16.51 -7.04 -1.30
N GLY A 79 -15.42 -6.69 -2.00
CA GLY A 79 -14.29 -5.99 -1.40
C GLY A 79 -14.71 -4.66 -0.78
N THR A 80 -15.53 -3.87 -1.48
CA THR A 80 -16.01 -2.59 -0.94
C THR A 80 -16.99 -2.80 0.22
N TRP A 81 -17.87 -3.80 0.18
CA TRP A 81 -18.73 -4.14 1.31
C TRP A 81 -17.95 -4.60 2.53
N LEU A 82 -16.85 -5.34 2.34
CA LEU A 82 -15.96 -5.71 3.44
C LEU A 82 -15.32 -4.46 4.07
N ILE A 83 -14.91 -3.46 3.27
CA ILE A 83 -14.38 -2.19 3.79
C ILE A 83 -15.45 -1.42 4.58
N VAL A 84 -16.69 -1.34 4.06
CA VAL A 84 -17.81 -0.70 4.76
C VAL A 84 -18.08 -1.38 6.10
N ALA A 85 -18.19 -2.70 6.12
CA ALA A 85 -18.37 -3.47 7.33
C ALA A 85 -17.18 -3.28 8.31
N ALA A 86 -15.96 -3.28 7.79
CA ALA A 86 -14.75 -3.11 8.55
C ALA A 86 -14.70 -1.80 9.33
N VAL A 87 -14.96 -0.66 8.71
CA VAL A 87 -14.91 0.65 9.39
C VAL A 87 -16.02 0.76 10.45
N VAL A 88 -17.16 0.12 10.24
CA VAL A 88 -18.24 0.03 11.27
C VAL A 88 -17.78 -0.85 12.43
N VAL A 89 -17.20 -2.02 12.15
CA VAL A 89 -16.70 -2.95 13.19
C VAL A 89 -15.55 -2.34 13.97
N ILE A 90 -14.63 -1.62 13.31
CA ILE A 90 -13.54 -0.88 13.99
C ILE A 90 -14.13 0.18 14.91
N GLY A 91 -15.08 0.99 14.44
CA GLY A 91 -15.74 2.00 15.26
C GLY A 91 -16.47 1.40 16.46
N ALA A 92 -17.19 0.29 16.27
CA ALA A 92 -17.84 -0.41 17.37
C ALA A 92 -16.82 -1.00 18.37
N GLY A 93 -15.72 -1.58 17.85
CA GLY A 93 -14.64 -2.12 18.68
C GLY A 93 -13.94 -1.06 19.52
N SER A 94 -13.79 0.14 19.00
CA SER A 94 -13.26 1.31 19.68
C SER A 94 -14.16 1.71 20.86
N VAL A 95 -15.45 1.91 20.61
CA VAL A 95 -16.45 2.25 21.67
C VAL A 95 -16.52 1.18 22.76
N LEU A 96 -16.40 -0.11 22.40
CA LEU A 96 -16.45 -1.23 23.33
C LEU A 96 -15.09 -1.54 23.98
N ALA A 97 -14.05 -0.75 23.70
CA ALA A 97 -12.68 -0.99 24.15
C ALA A 97 -12.20 -2.43 23.86
N SER A 98 -12.60 -3.00 22.72
CA SER A 98 -12.36 -4.39 22.36
C SER A 98 -11.29 -4.53 21.26
N ALA A 99 -10.05 -4.80 21.66
CA ALA A 99 -8.95 -5.05 20.72
C ALA A 99 -9.24 -6.21 19.74
N PRO A 100 -9.81 -7.37 20.15
CA PRO A 100 -10.17 -8.42 19.20
C PRO A 100 -11.16 -7.97 18.14
N LEU A 101 -12.13 -7.11 18.48
CA LEU A 101 -13.12 -6.62 17.53
C LEU A 101 -12.49 -5.65 16.53
N VAL A 102 -11.61 -4.76 16.99
CA VAL A 102 -10.84 -3.87 16.09
C VAL A 102 -9.95 -4.69 15.17
N THR A 103 -9.26 -5.72 15.68
CA THR A 103 -8.42 -6.64 14.87
C THR A 103 -9.25 -7.35 13.81
N ALA A 104 -10.44 -7.85 14.17
CA ALA A 104 -11.35 -8.49 13.21
C ALA A 104 -11.82 -7.49 12.14
N GLY A 105 -12.15 -6.26 12.53
CA GLY A 105 -12.48 -5.18 11.61
C GLY A 105 -11.33 -4.87 10.64
N LEU A 106 -10.10 -4.78 11.14
CA LEU A 106 -8.91 -4.57 10.30
C LEU A 106 -8.66 -5.75 9.36
N CYS A 107 -8.91 -6.99 9.81
CA CYS A 107 -8.81 -8.17 8.95
C CYS A 107 -9.84 -8.11 7.79
N LEU A 108 -11.07 -7.70 8.07
CA LEU A 108 -12.08 -7.46 7.04
C LEU A 108 -11.65 -6.34 6.09
N PHE A 109 -11.08 -5.25 6.64
CA PHE A 109 -10.57 -4.13 5.86
C PHE A 109 -9.49 -4.59 4.87
N GLY A 110 -8.48 -5.29 5.38
CA GLY A 110 -7.41 -5.84 4.55
C GLY A 110 -7.93 -6.79 3.48
N ALA A 111 -8.83 -7.73 3.85
CA ALA A 111 -9.42 -8.67 2.89
C ALA A 111 -10.21 -7.95 1.78
N GLY A 112 -10.94 -6.89 2.15
CA GLY A 112 -11.70 -6.07 1.21
C GLY A 112 -10.81 -5.29 0.25
N THR A 113 -9.77 -4.61 0.78
CA THR A 113 -8.82 -3.85 -0.04
C THR A 113 -8.02 -4.78 -0.95
N GLY A 114 -7.44 -5.86 -0.42
CA GLY A 114 -6.62 -6.79 -1.20
C GLY A 114 -7.40 -7.49 -2.33
N ALA A 115 -8.60 -7.98 -2.06
CA ALA A 115 -9.43 -8.61 -3.09
C ALA A 115 -9.96 -7.58 -4.11
N GLY A 116 -10.42 -6.42 -3.62
CA GLY A 116 -10.95 -5.35 -4.44
C GLY A 116 -9.92 -4.76 -5.38
N GLU A 117 -8.71 -4.50 -4.88
CA GLU A 117 -7.60 -3.95 -5.67
C GLU A 117 -7.24 -4.85 -6.85
N VAL A 118 -7.08 -6.15 -6.63
CA VAL A 118 -6.80 -7.10 -7.72
C VAL A 118 -7.91 -7.07 -8.77
N ALA A 119 -9.18 -7.08 -8.34
CA ALA A 119 -10.30 -7.07 -9.28
C ALA A 119 -10.38 -5.76 -10.07
N ILE A 120 -10.15 -4.61 -9.44
CA ILE A 120 -10.14 -3.30 -10.09
C ILE A 120 -8.96 -3.21 -11.08
N ASN A 121 -7.79 -3.73 -10.73
CA ASN A 121 -6.62 -3.76 -11.63
C ASN A 121 -6.89 -4.63 -12.87
N VAL A 122 -7.52 -5.81 -12.72
CA VAL A 122 -7.93 -6.66 -13.85
C VAL A 122 -8.93 -5.93 -14.76
N ASP A 123 -9.93 -5.27 -14.18
CA ASP A 123 -10.94 -4.51 -14.92
C ASP A 123 -10.30 -3.28 -15.61
N GLY A 124 -9.38 -2.58 -14.92
CA GLY A 124 -8.62 -1.44 -15.44
C GLY A 124 -7.73 -1.82 -16.63
N ALA A 125 -7.06 -2.97 -16.56
CA ALA A 125 -6.24 -3.49 -17.67
C ALA A 125 -7.10 -3.82 -18.89
N ASP A 126 -8.33 -4.31 -18.71
CA ASP A 126 -9.25 -4.54 -19.81
C ASP A 126 -9.71 -3.22 -20.47
N VAL A 127 -10.01 -2.18 -19.65
CA VAL A 127 -10.31 -0.82 -20.18
C VAL A 127 -9.10 -0.24 -20.91
N GLU A 128 -7.89 -0.43 -20.42
CA GLU A 128 -6.65 0.00 -21.07
C GLU A 128 -6.49 -0.66 -22.44
N ARG A 129 -6.72 -1.97 -22.53
CA ARG A 129 -6.69 -2.73 -23.78
C ARG A 129 -7.73 -2.23 -24.80
N ILE A 130 -8.95 -1.90 -24.35
CA ILE A 130 -10.02 -1.39 -25.21
C ILE A 130 -9.72 0.03 -25.71
N THR A 131 -9.16 0.89 -24.85
CA THR A 131 -8.98 2.31 -25.15
C THR A 131 -7.63 2.66 -25.75
N GLY A 132 -6.62 1.78 -25.64
CA GLY A 132 -5.23 2.05 -25.99
C GLY A 132 -4.58 3.18 -25.17
N ARG A 133 -5.14 3.51 -23.99
CA ARG A 133 -4.67 4.58 -23.12
C ARG A 133 -4.34 4.03 -21.75
N ALA A 134 -3.25 4.52 -21.15
CA ALA A 134 -2.85 4.14 -19.79
C ALA A 134 -3.95 4.50 -18.77
N VAL A 135 -4.47 3.50 -18.07
CA VAL A 135 -5.54 3.61 -17.07
C VAL A 135 -4.99 3.25 -15.68
N LEU A 136 -4.18 2.20 -15.58
CA LEU A 136 -3.63 1.71 -14.32
C LEU A 136 -2.84 2.78 -13.52
N PRO A 137 -1.94 3.59 -14.12
CA PRO A 137 -1.27 4.65 -13.37
C PRO A 137 -2.25 5.67 -12.78
N THR A 138 -3.32 6.03 -13.53
CA THR A 138 -4.35 6.96 -13.06
C THR A 138 -5.18 6.37 -11.91
N LEU A 139 -5.44 5.05 -11.92
CA LEU A 139 -6.10 4.36 -10.81
C LEU A 139 -5.30 4.55 -9.51
N HIS A 140 -4.00 4.22 -9.54
CA HIS A 140 -3.14 4.41 -8.36
C HIS A 140 -2.99 5.87 -7.95
N GLY A 141 -3.01 6.80 -8.92
CA GLY A 141 -3.09 8.25 -8.65
C GLY A 141 -4.37 8.64 -7.91
N CYS A 142 -5.52 8.06 -8.27
CA CYS A 142 -6.79 8.28 -7.56
C CYS A 142 -6.75 7.73 -6.13
N PHE A 143 -6.12 6.56 -5.90
CA PHE A 143 -5.88 6.04 -4.55
C PHE A 143 -5.07 7.03 -3.72
N SER A 144 -3.94 7.50 -4.25
CA SER A 144 -3.07 8.45 -3.57
C SER A 144 -3.78 9.79 -3.27
N LEU A 145 -4.59 10.29 -4.21
CA LEU A 145 -5.43 11.46 -3.96
C LEU A 145 -6.47 11.18 -2.86
N GLY A 146 -7.06 10.00 -2.86
CA GLY A 146 -7.97 9.54 -1.81
C GLY A 146 -7.32 9.52 -0.44
N THR A 147 -6.06 9.06 -0.33
CA THR A 147 -5.33 9.07 0.96
C THR A 147 -5.07 10.48 1.46
N VAL A 148 -4.75 11.43 0.59
CA VAL A 148 -4.61 12.84 0.98
C VAL A 148 -5.93 13.43 1.46
N VAL A 149 -7.01 13.24 0.69
CA VAL A 149 -8.34 13.78 1.03
C VAL A 149 -8.88 13.15 2.32
N GLY A 150 -8.86 11.83 2.44
CA GLY A 150 -9.33 11.14 3.64
C GLY A 150 -8.48 11.47 4.87
N GLY A 151 -7.16 11.64 4.69
CA GLY A 151 -6.26 12.08 5.76
C GLY A 151 -6.56 13.50 6.25
N LEU A 152 -6.84 14.45 5.33
CA LEU A 152 -7.26 15.80 5.69
C LEU A 152 -8.59 15.81 6.45
N VAL A 153 -9.56 15.01 5.98
CA VAL A 153 -10.85 14.86 6.67
C VAL A 153 -10.65 14.23 8.06
N GLY A 154 -9.84 13.19 8.16
CA GLY A 154 -9.53 12.54 9.44
C GLY A 154 -8.83 13.49 10.41
N MET A 155 -7.82 14.23 9.96
CA MET A 155 -7.14 15.25 10.76
C MET A 155 -8.11 16.33 11.24
N ALA A 156 -8.96 16.86 10.34
CA ALA A 156 -9.95 17.87 10.71
C ALA A 156 -10.97 17.35 11.71
N ALA A 157 -11.40 16.08 11.58
CA ALA A 157 -12.31 15.45 12.52
C ALA A 157 -11.65 15.23 13.89
N THR A 158 -10.35 14.86 13.94
CA THR A 158 -9.57 14.77 15.19
C THR A 158 -9.39 16.16 15.82
N ALA A 159 -9.07 17.18 15.02
CA ALA A 159 -8.93 18.56 15.52
C ALA A 159 -10.26 19.17 16.06
N ALA A 160 -11.39 18.66 15.60
CA ALA A 160 -12.73 19.05 16.06
C ALA A 160 -13.28 18.13 17.18
N ASP A 161 -12.44 17.28 17.79
CA ASP A 161 -12.79 16.32 18.84
C ASP A 161 -13.98 15.39 18.46
N VAL A 162 -14.16 15.13 17.14
CA VAL A 162 -15.17 14.18 16.67
C VAL A 162 -14.71 12.76 17.04
N PRO A 163 -15.48 11.98 17.80
CA PRO A 163 -15.12 10.60 18.15
C PRO A 163 -14.82 9.73 16.93
N ALA A 164 -13.84 8.81 17.06
CA ALA A 164 -13.38 7.98 15.93
C ALA A 164 -14.53 7.19 15.27
N HIS A 165 -15.42 6.62 16.06
CA HIS A 165 -16.57 5.86 15.58
C HIS A 165 -17.55 6.66 14.71
N TRP A 166 -17.80 7.95 15.02
CA TRP A 166 -18.65 8.80 14.18
C TRP A 166 -17.99 9.13 12.86
N HIS A 167 -16.70 9.47 12.87
CA HIS A 167 -15.95 9.69 11.62
C HIS A 167 -15.99 8.43 10.73
N LEU A 168 -15.70 7.25 11.29
CA LEU A 168 -15.73 5.99 10.56
C LEU A 168 -17.14 5.62 10.07
N ALA A 169 -18.18 5.94 10.83
CA ALA A 169 -19.58 5.77 10.39
C ALA A 169 -19.91 6.65 9.16
N VAL A 170 -19.47 7.91 9.14
CA VAL A 170 -19.62 8.79 7.98
C VAL A 170 -18.89 8.20 6.76
N VAL A 171 -17.66 7.70 6.95
CA VAL A 171 -16.90 7.01 5.89
C VAL A 171 -17.68 5.80 5.35
N ALA A 172 -18.31 5.00 6.23
CA ALA A 172 -19.13 3.86 5.82
C ALA A 172 -20.33 4.29 4.96
N VAL A 173 -21.01 5.36 5.33
CA VAL A 173 -22.15 5.91 4.56
C VAL A 173 -21.70 6.40 3.19
N VAL A 174 -20.60 7.18 3.12
CA VAL A 174 -20.04 7.68 1.87
C VAL A 174 -19.58 6.53 0.99
N ALA A 175 -18.89 5.54 1.56
CA ALA A 175 -18.44 4.35 0.86
C ALA A 175 -19.61 3.57 0.27
N THR A 176 -20.69 3.40 1.03
CA THR A 176 -21.90 2.73 0.56
C THR A 176 -22.56 3.48 -0.61
N ALA A 177 -22.70 4.80 -0.50
CA ALA A 177 -23.29 5.62 -1.55
C ALA A 177 -22.46 5.55 -2.85
N LEU A 178 -21.14 5.69 -2.74
CA LEU A 178 -20.21 5.59 -3.87
C LEU A 178 -20.22 4.19 -4.50
N LEU A 179 -20.24 3.13 -3.68
CA LEU A 179 -20.38 1.74 -4.16
C LEU A 179 -21.64 1.57 -5.00
N LEU A 180 -22.80 1.94 -4.47
CA LEU A 180 -24.08 1.79 -5.15
C LEU A 180 -24.14 2.61 -6.44
N TYR A 181 -23.53 3.78 -6.47
CA TYR A 181 -23.41 4.62 -7.65
C TYR A 181 -22.48 4.02 -8.69
N ALA A 182 -21.23 3.73 -8.32
CA ALA A 182 -20.17 3.33 -9.25
C ALA A 182 -20.38 1.91 -9.81
N LEU A 183 -20.90 0.97 -8.98
CA LEU A 183 -21.11 -0.42 -9.38
C LEU A 183 -22.05 -0.59 -10.58
N ARG A 184 -22.95 0.36 -10.80
CA ARG A 184 -23.88 0.37 -11.96
C ARG A 184 -23.13 0.45 -13.30
N SER A 185 -21.91 1.01 -13.29
CA SER A 185 -21.11 1.22 -14.49
C SER A 185 -20.07 0.13 -14.73
N VAL A 186 -19.91 -0.83 -13.81
CA VAL A 186 -19.00 -1.97 -13.96
C VAL A 186 -19.76 -3.13 -14.60
N PRO A 187 -19.35 -3.63 -15.79
CA PRO A 187 -20.02 -4.71 -16.48
C PRO A 187 -19.84 -6.05 -15.77
N VAL A 188 -20.72 -7.00 -16.04
CA VAL A 188 -20.61 -8.40 -15.57
C VAL A 188 -19.72 -9.20 -16.51
N GLY A 189 -19.07 -10.24 -15.96
CA GLY A 189 -18.36 -11.25 -16.76
C GLY A 189 -16.91 -10.91 -17.12
N ILE A 190 -16.42 -9.70 -16.79
CA ILE A 190 -15.02 -9.36 -17.02
C ILE A 190 -14.13 -10.21 -16.10
N GLY A 191 -13.04 -10.77 -16.67
CA GLY A 191 -12.09 -11.60 -15.93
C GLY A 191 -12.53 -13.05 -15.68
N VAL A 192 -13.72 -13.44 -16.13
CA VAL A 192 -14.16 -14.84 -16.06
C VAL A 192 -13.36 -15.67 -17.05
N SER A 193 -12.66 -16.70 -16.56
CA SER A 193 -11.91 -17.62 -17.41
C SER A 193 -12.86 -18.67 -18.00
N ALA A 194 -12.96 -18.70 -19.34
CA ALA A 194 -13.71 -19.73 -20.07
C ALA A 194 -13.06 -21.12 -19.97
N GLU A 195 -11.78 -21.19 -19.70
CA GLU A 195 -11.02 -22.44 -19.50
C GLU A 195 -10.63 -22.60 -18.04
N ARG A 196 -11.08 -23.69 -17.42
CA ARG A 196 -10.45 -24.23 -16.22
C ARG A 196 -9.03 -24.58 -16.61
N ALA A 197 -8.04 -23.74 -16.22
CA ALA A 197 -6.64 -24.08 -16.36
C ALA A 197 -6.44 -25.47 -15.72
N THR A 198 -6.19 -26.47 -16.55
CA THR A 198 -5.90 -27.81 -16.07
C THR A 198 -4.63 -27.75 -15.20
N PRO A 199 -4.64 -28.36 -14.00
CA PRO A 199 -3.51 -28.33 -13.06
C PRO A 199 -2.19 -28.79 -13.68
N GLU A 200 -2.24 -29.49 -14.80
CA GLU A 200 -1.12 -30.09 -15.50
C GLU A 200 -0.24 -29.07 -16.25
N LYS A 201 -0.82 -27.94 -16.74
CA LYS A 201 -0.05 -26.86 -17.39
C LYS A 201 0.74 -25.99 -16.40
N VAL A 202 0.30 -25.89 -15.17
CA VAL A 202 0.98 -25.10 -14.11
C VAL A 202 2.21 -25.86 -13.56
N ARG A 203 2.28 -27.18 -13.75
CA ARG A 203 3.32 -28.05 -13.18
C ARG A 203 4.55 -28.26 -14.09
N ARG A 204 4.46 -27.94 -15.36
CA ARG A 204 5.55 -28.11 -16.36
C ARG A 204 6.47 -26.90 -16.46
N SER A 205 7.37 -26.72 -15.57
CA SER A 205 8.42 -25.69 -15.56
C SER A 205 8.10 -24.50 -14.63
N ARG A 206 8.24 -24.73 -13.33
CA ARG A 206 8.62 -23.62 -12.46
C ARG A 206 10.12 -23.39 -12.67
N PRO A 207 10.55 -22.35 -13.40
CA PRO A 207 11.95 -21.97 -13.38
C PRO A 207 12.36 -21.80 -11.93
N GLN A 208 13.58 -22.21 -11.57
CA GLN A 208 14.07 -22.08 -10.21
C GLN A 208 14.43 -20.60 -9.94
N VAL A 209 13.43 -19.70 -10.14
CA VAL A 209 13.61 -18.23 -10.01
C VAL A 209 14.13 -17.85 -8.62
N TRP A 210 13.84 -18.64 -7.59
CA TRP A 210 14.35 -18.45 -6.24
C TRP A 210 15.86 -18.69 -6.09
N LYS A 211 16.54 -19.25 -7.10
CA LYS A 211 18.00 -19.41 -7.14
C LYS A 211 18.70 -18.25 -7.83
N ASP A 212 17.96 -17.33 -8.44
CA ASP A 212 18.53 -16.16 -9.08
C ASP A 212 18.89 -15.11 -8.04
N HIS A 213 20.19 -15.03 -7.73
CA HIS A 213 20.73 -14.10 -6.73
C HIS A 213 20.35 -12.65 -7.03
N ARG A 214 20.35 -12.25 -8.29
CA ARG A 214 19.98 -10.89 -8.67
C ARG A 214 18.51 -10.61 -8.37
N LEU A 215 17.63 -11.57 -8.67
CA LEU A 215 16.21 -11.46 -8.37
C LEU A 215 15.97 -11.37 -6.85
N LEU A 216 16.73 -12.11 -6.05
CA LEU A 216 16.65 -12.01 -4.58
C LEU A 216 17.14 -10.66 -4.06
N LEU A 217 18.18 -10.06 -4.67
CA LEU A 217 18.62 -8.70 -4.34
C LEU A 217 17.57 -7.65 -4.69
N ILE A 218 16.88 -7.79 -5.84
CA ILE A 218 15.72 -6.96 -6.19
C ILE A 218 14.59 -7.17 -5.16
N GLY A 219 14.35 -8.41 -4.75
CA GLY A 219 13.40 -8.73 -3.68
C GLY A 219 13.73 -8.06 -2.36
N ALA A 220 15.01 -8.01 -1.98
CA ALA A 220 15.46 -7.31 -0.78
C ALA A 220 15.23 -5.79 -0.86
N ILE A 221 15.41 -5.17 -2.04
CA ILE A 221 15.05 -3.76 -2.27
C ILE A 221 13.54 -3.57 -2.07
N VAL A 222 12.72 -4.43 -2.67
CA VAL A 222 11.25 -4.35 -2.56
C VAL A 222 10.81 -4.53 -1.10
N LEU A 223 11.39 -5.49 -0.37
CA LEU A 223 11.14 -5.68 1.07
C LEU A 223 11.44 -4.41 1.88
N ALA A 224 12.61 -3.80 1.64
CA ALA A 224 13.04 -2.59 2.35
C ALA A 224 12.10 -1.41 2.10
N MET A 225 11.72 -1.20 0.83
CA MET A 225 10.86 -0.08 0.45
C MET A 225 9.40 -0.30 0.87
N ALA A 226 8.92 -1.56 0.83
CA ALA A 226 7.62 -1.94 1.37
C ALA A 226 7.56 -1.75 2.89
N LEU A 227 8.63 -2.10 3.61
CA LEU A 227 8.72 -1.89 5.05
C LEU A 227 8.69 -0.39 5.39
N ALA A 228 9.39 0.45 4.60
CA ALA A 228 9.38 1.90 4.80
C ALA A 228 7.99 2.53 4.59
N GLU A 229 7.25 2.10 3.55
CA GLU A 229 5.88 2.55 3.30
C GLU A 229 4.92 2.01 4.36
N GLY A 230 5.01 0.72 4.69
CA GLY A 230 4.16 0.07 5.70
C GLY A 230 4.35 0.67 7.08
N ALA A 231 5.60 0.90 7.50
CA ALA A 231 5.91 1.52 8.79
C ALA A 231 5.27 2.92 8.94
N ALA A 232 5.22 3.70 7.86
CA ALA A 232 4.54 5.00 7.88
C ALA A 232 3.01 4.85 7.96
N ASN A 233 2.42 3.95 7.18
CA ASN A 233 0.98 3.72 7.18
C ASN A 233 0.48 3.17 8.53
N ASP A 234 1.28 2.35 9.20
CA ASP A 234 0.89 1.70 10.44
C ASP A 234 1.21 2.56 11.68
N TRP A 235 2.34 3.26 11.66
CA TRP A 235 2.90 3.82 12.88
C TRP A 235 3.14 5.34 12.87
N LEU A 236 3.10 6.02 11.71
CA LEU A 236 3.51 7.41 11.64
C LEU A 236 2.69 8.36 12.52
N PRO A 237 1.34 8.31 12.59
CA PRO A 237 0.61 9.15 13.52
C PRO A 237 0.99 8.89 14.99
N LEU A 238 1.11 7.62 15.39
CA LEU A 238 1.54 7.20 16.74
C LEU A 238 2.98 7.62 17.03
N LEU A 239 3.89 7.47 16.06
CA LEU A 239 5.29 7.90 16.17
C LEU A 239 5.40 9.41 16.42
N MET A 240 4.57 10.21 15.78
CA MET A 240 4.55 11.66 15.98
C MET A 240 3.97 12.04 17.35
N VAL A 241 2.96 11.31 17.82
CA VAL A 241 2.37 11.53 19.14
C VAL A 241 3.33 11.07 20.25
N ASP A 242 3.71 9.80 20.25
CA ASP A 242 4.48 9.19 21.35
C ASP A 242 5.97 9.54 21.30
N GLY A 243 6.52 9.66 20.09
CA GLY A 243 7.95 9.90 19.88
C GLY A 243 8.35 11.37 19.86
N HIS A 244 7.45 12.28 19.45
CA HIS A 244 7.72 13.71 19.29
C HIS A 244 6.80 14.62 20.07
N GLY A 245 5.86 14.07 20.87
CA GLY A 245 4.97 14.84 21.76
C GLY A 245 3.92 15.69 21.01
N LEU A 246 3.61 15.36 19.74
CA LEU A 246 2.55 16.06 19.03
C LEU A 246 1.17 15.56 19.50
N ASN A 247 0.15 16.42 19.36
CA ASN A 247 -1.21 15.95 19.54
C ASN A 247 -1.68 15.09 18.36
N ALA A 248 -2.76 14.33 18.51
CA ALA A 248 -3.26 13.39 17.50
C ALA A 248 -3.57 14.08 16.15
N ALA A 249 -4.12 15.30 16.17
CA ALA A 249 -4.40 16.06 14.94
C ALA A 249 -3.12 16.46 14.20
N ALA A 250 -2.09 16.93 14.91
CA ALA A 250 -0.80 17.25 14.31
C ALA A 250 -0.07 16.01 13.80
N GLY A 251 -0.12 14.88 14.51
CA GLY A 251 0.40 13.60 14.05
C GLY A 251 -0.29 13.13 12.76
N SER A 252 -1.60 13.27 12.71
CA SER A 252 -2.39 12.99 11.49
C SER A 252 -2.04 13.92 10.34
N LEU A 253 -1.79 15.22 10.59
CA LEU A 253 -1.35 16.16 9.56
C LEU A 253 0.01 15.78 8.99
N VAL A 254 0.95 15.33 9.82
CA VAL A 254 2.26 14.83 9.37
C VAL A 254 2.09 13.61 8.46
N TYR A 255 1.17 12.69 8.78
CA TYR A 255 0.84 11.57 7.90
C TYR A 255 0.26 12.05 6.54
N VAL A 256 -0.60 13.07 6.54
CA VAL A 256 -1.08 13.70 5.28
C VAL A 256 0.09 14.24 4.46
N GLY A 257 1.07 14.86 5.11
CA GLY A 257 2.31 15.31 4.47
C GLY A 257 3.08 14.16 3.82
N PHE A 258 3.23 13.02 4.52
CA PHE A 258 3.82 11.79 3.97
C PHE A 258 3.07 11.33 2.71
N ALA A 259 1.73 11.20 2.80
CA ALA A 259 0.89 10.76 1.69
C ALA A 259 0.97 11.70 0.49
N ALA A 260 0.99 13.02 0.72
CA ALA A 260 1.14 14.04 -0.32
C ALA A 260 2.51 13.99 -0.99
N ALA A 261 3.60 13.83 -0.22
CA ALA A 261 4.95 13.68 -0.74
C ALA A 261 5.09 12.40 -1.58
N MET A 262 4.54 11.28 -1.10
CA MET A 262 4.52 10.01 -1.82
C MET A 262 3.71 10.14 -3.13
N THR A 263 2.56 10.77 -3.08
CA THR A 263 1.72 11.05 -4.25
C THR A 263 2.49 11.86 -5.30
N THR A 264 3.14 12.94 -4.88
CA THR A 264 3.97 13.78 -5.75
C THR A 264 5.08 12.99 -6.41
N GLY A 265 5.81 12.16 -5.63
CA GLY A 265 6.86 11.29 -6.15
C GLY A 265 6.34 10.30 -7.20
N ARG A 266 5.17 9.70 -6.98
CA ARG A 266 4.53 8.77 -7.94
C ARG A 266 4.15 9.45 -9.26
N PHE A 267 3.59 10.66 -9.22
CA PHE A 267 3.24 11.41 -10.43
C PHE A 267 4.46 11.88 -11.23
N CYS A 268 5.53 12.27 -10.54
CA CYS A 268 6.77 12.69 -11.19
C CYS A 268 7.66 11.52 -11.60
N GLY A 269 7.32 10.29 -11.21
CA GLY A 269 8.17 9.11 -11.31
C GLY A 269 8.60 8.76 -12.73
N SER A 270 7.69 8.81 -13.70
CA SER A 270 7.99 8.52 -15.11
C SER A 270 9.07 9.46 -15.66
N TYR A 271 8.96 10.76 -15.40
CA TYR A 271 9.97 11.74 -15.84
C TYR A 271 11.37 11.41 -15.31
N PHE A 272 11.48 11.07 -14.03
CA PHE A 272 12.77 10.72 -13.42
C PHE A 272 13.31 9.38 -13.94
N LEU A 273 12.45 8.40 -14.15
CA LEU A 273 12.82 7.10 -14.71
C LEU A 273 13.35 7.20 -16.12
N ASP A 274 12.67 7.99 -16.97
CA ASP A 274 13.08 8.17 -18.36
C ASP A 274 14.41 8.92 -18.47
N ARG A 275 14.67 9.89 -17.57
CA ARG A 275 15.87 10.70 -17.61
C ARG A 275 17.09 10.06 -16.95
N PHE A 276 16.91 9.38 -15.81
CA PHE A 276 18.03 8.92 -14.97
C PHE A 276 18.16 7.39 -14.90
N GLY A 277 17.14 6.67 -15.32
CA GLY A 277 17.09 5.21 -15.28
C GLY A 277 16.80 4.64 -13.87
N ARG A 278 16.53 3.34 -13.82
CA ARG A 278 16.04 2.63 -12.63
C ARG A 278 17.00 2.68 -11.44
N VAL A 279 18.29 2.45 -11.67
CA VAL A 279 19.28 2.41 -10.58
C VAL A 279 19.38 3.74 -9.84
N ALA A 280 19.45 4.84 -10.61
CA ALA A 280 19.55 6.19 -10.02
C ALA A 280 18.27 6.53 -9.24
N VAL A 281 17.10 6.20 -9.78
CA VAL A 281 15.80 6.47 -9.13
C VAL A 281 15.66 5.66 -7.85
N VAL A 282 15.93 4.34 -7.87
CA VAL A 282 15.87 3.49 -6.67
C VAL A 282 16.84 3.99 -5.61
N ARG A 283 18.07 4.33 -6.00
CA ARG A 283 19.08 4.86 -5.07
C ARG A 283 18.66 6.20 -4.49
N ALA A 284 18.19 7.15 -5.32
CA ALA A 284 17.72 8.46 -4.85
C ALA A 284 16.52 8.32 -3.89
N SER A 285 15.57 7.43 -4.20
CA SER A 285 14.44 7.11 -3.34
C SER A 285 14.91 6.56 -1.98
N ALA A 286 15.81 5.57 -1.97
CA ALA A 286 16.34 5.01 -0.75
C ALA A 286 17.15 6.04 0.07
N VAL A 287 17.95 6.89 -0.57
CA VAL A 287 18.68 7.98 0.10
C VAL A 287 17.72 9.00 0.71
N SER A 288 16.71 9.45 -0.04
CA SER A 288 15.68 10.37 0.46
C SER A 288 14.95 9.79 1.67
N GLY A 289 14.52 8.51 1.58
CA GLY A 289 13.88 7.81 2.69
C GLY A 289 14.79 7.66 3.92
N ALA A 290 16.07 7.31 3.71
CA ALA A 290 17.04 7.20 4.79
C ALA A 290 17.30 8.56 5.48
N VAL A 291 17.45 9.64 4.71
CA VAL A 291 17.60 11.00 5.27
C VAL A 291 16.38 11.38 6.10
N GLY A 292 15.16 11.15 5.57
CA GLY A 292 13.92 11.39 6.30
C GLY A 292 13.89 10.59 7.62
N LEU A 293 14.17 9.29 7.58
CA LEU A 293 14.18 8.41 8.75
C LEU A 293 15.26 8.83 9.76
N VAL A 294 16.48 9.17 9.33
CA VAL A 294 17.54 9.66 10.23
C VAL A 294 17.08 10.90 10.99
N LEU A 295 16.50 11.88 10.30
CA LEU A 295 16.02 13.10 10.93
C LEU A 295 14.83 12.83 11.86
N VAL A 296 13.90 11.95 11.49
CA VAL A 296 12.77 11.55 12.36
C VAL A 296 13.27 10.83 13.61
N ILE A 297 14.26 9.95 13.48
CA ILE A 297 14.77 9.16 14.62
C ILE A 297 15.60 10.01 15.58
N PHE A 298 16.50 10.84 15.07
CA PHE A 298 17.56 11.46 15.88
C PHE A 298 17.31 12.95 16.19
N SER A 299 16.34 13.61 15.55
CA SER A 299 15.99 15.00 15.88
C SER A 299 15.05 15.06 17.08
N ASP A 300 15.36 15.95 18.03
CA ASP A 300 14.45 16.26 19.14
C ASP A 300 13.41 17.34 18.78
N SER A 301 13.58 17.99 17.64
CA SER A 301 12.63 18.99 17.15
C SER A 301 11.47 18.30 16.39
N SER A 302 10.26 18.43 16.91
CA SER A 302 9.03 17.95 16.24
C SER A 302 8.82 18.59 14.87
N VAL A 303 9.24 19.84 14.68
CA VAL A 303 9.15 20.54 13.39
C VAL A 303 10.11 19.92 12.38
N VAL A 304 11.35 19.65 12.78
CA VAL A 304 12.34 18.99 11.90
C VAL A 304 11.84 17.58 11.54
N ALA A 305 11.31 16.82 12.50
CA ALA A 305 10.77 15.50 12.26
C ALA A 305 9.58 15.55 11.29
N ALA A 306 8.64 16.50 11.45
CA ALA A 306 7.51 16.68 10.56
C ALA A 306 7.92 17.01 9.12
N ILE A 307 8.93 17.87 8.93
CA ILE A 307 9.47 18.19 7.60
C ILE A 307 10.22 16.98 7.02
N ALA A 308 10.97 16.25 7.85
CA ALA A 308 11.72 15.07 7.45
C ALA A 308 10.84 13.95 6.90
N VAL A 309 9.60 13.85 7.37
CA VAL A 309 8.62 12.89 6.85
C VAL A 309 8.31 13.12 5.37
N LEU A 310 8.44 14.33 4.84
CA LEU A 310 8.29 14.60 3.41
C LEU A 310 9.39 13.89 2.60
N PHE A 311 10.64 13.88 3.09
CA PHE A 311 11.73 13.13 2.48
C PHE A 311 11.49 11.63 2.57
N TRP A 312 10.96 11.14 3.69
CA TRP A 312 10.57 9.73 3.84
C TRP A 312 9.48 9.36 2.84
N GLY A 313 8.42 10.18 2.69
CA GLY A 313 7.33 9.97 1.72
C GLY A 313 7.80 9.97 0.27
N LEU A 314 8.64 10.93 -0.11
CA LEU A 314 9.29 10.96 -1.44
C LEU A 314 10.13 9.70 -1.65
N GLY A 315 10.89 9.29 -0.63
CA GLY A 315 11.71 8.08 -0.65
C GLY A 315 10.88 6.80 -0.84
N ALA A 316 9.76 6.65 -0.15
CA ALA A 316 8.89 5.49 -0.25
C ALA A 316 8.15 5.41 -1.61
N SER A 317 8.05 6.50 -2.35
CA SER A 317 7.15 6.63 -3.51
C SER A 317 7.47 5.72 -4.69
N LEU A 318 8.75 5.59 -5.07
CA LEU A 318 9.17 4.94 -6.31
C LEU A 318 9.95 3.64 -6.10
N GLY A 319 10.54 3.43 -4.93
CA GLY A 319 11.41 2.29 -4.69
C GLY A 319 10.73 0.94 -4.95
N PHE A 320 9.55 0.74 -4.38
CA PHE A 320 8.77 -0.48 -4.56
C PHE A 320 8.34 -0.72 -6.03
N PRO A 321 7.62 0.20 -6.71
CA PRO A 321 7.12 -0.06 -8.06
C PRO A 321 8.26 -0.20 -9.09
N VAL A 322 9.35 0.57 -8.95
CA VAL A 322 10.48 0.51 -9.87
C VAL A 322 11.25 -0.80 -9.73
N ALA A 323 11.49 -1.25 -8.49
CA ALA A 323 12.16 -2.52 -8.25
C ALA A 323 11.29 -3.72 -8.68
N LEU A 324 9.97 -3.65 -8.49
CA LEU A 324 9.04 -4.68 -8.97
C LEU A 324 9.04 -4.77 -10.51
N SER A 325 9.04 -3.62 -11.20
CA SER A 325 9.19 -3.57 -12.65
C SER A 325 10.54 -4.16 -13.11
N ALA A 326 11.64 -3.85 -12.40
CA ALA A 326 12.94 -4.41 -12.68
C ALA A 326 12.97 -5.95 -12.54
N ALA A 327 12.22 -6.50 -11.57
CA ALA A 327 12.09 -7.95 -11.41
C ALA A 327 11.47 -8.59 -12.65
N GLY A 328 10.44 -7.98 -13.24
CA GLY A 328 9.80 -8.46 -14.47
C GLY A 328 10.76 -8.53 -15.65
N ASP A 329 11.63 -7.54 -15.77
CA ASP A 329 12.57 -7.43 -16.89
C ASP A 329 13.92 -8.13 -16.62
N SER A 330 14.10 -8.75 -15.47
CA SER A 330 15.40 -9.32 -15.06
C SER A 330 15.73 -10.68 -15.69
N GLY A 331 14.80 -11.29 -16.45
CA GLY A 331 15.03 -12.57 -17.13
C GLY A 331 13.75 -13.23 -17.64
N PRO A 332 13.83 -14.47 -18.14
CA PRO A 332 12.68 -15.21 -18.64
C PRO A 332 11.67 -15.47 -17.51
N ASP A 333 10.40 -15.72 -17.90
CA ASP A 333 9.26 -15.92 -17.02
C ASP A 333 8.98 -14.72 -16.10
N GLN A 334 8.65 -13.60 -16.73
CA GLN A 334 8.29 -12.33 -16.07
C GLN A 334 7.28 -12.54 -14.93
N THR A 335 6.25 -13.35 -15.14
CA THR A 335 5.18 -13.58 -14.17
C THR A 335 5.70 -14.24 -12.88
N ALA A 336 6.53 -15.28 -13.00
CA ALA A 336 7.10 -15.94 -11.83
C ALA A 336 8.07 -15.04 -11.07
N ARG A 337 8.86 -14.22 -11.78
CA ARG A 337 9.81 -13.29 -11.19
C ARG A 337 9.12 -12.17 -10.41
N VAL A 338 8.13 -11.52 -11.02
CA VAL A 338 7.32 -10.50 -10.37
C VAL A 338 6.59 -11.09 -9.15
N SER A 339 6.01 -12.28 -9.28
CA SER A 339 5.30 -12.94 -8.18
C SER A 339 6.21 -13.25 -6.99
N LEU A 340 7.44 -13.76 -7.24
CA LEU A 340 8.39 -14.03 -6.17
C LEU A 340 8.76 -12.74 -5.42
N VAL A 341 9.10 -11.68 -6.15
CA VAL A 341 9.51 -10.41 -5.56
C VAL A 341 8.35 -9.72 -4.84
N ALA A 342 7.13 -9.80 -5.38
CA ALA A 342 5.93 -9.32 -4.70
C ALA A 342 5.67 -10.05 -3.38
N ILE A 343 5.81 -11.39 -3.35
CA ILE A 343 5.70 -12.18 -2.11
C ILE A 343 6.71 -11.70 -1.06
N ILE A 344 7.97 -11.49 -1.47
CA ILE A 344 9.00 -10.95 -0.58
C ILE A 344 8.60 -9.57 -0.02
N GLY A 345 8.05 -8.70 -0.87
CA GLY A 345 7.55 -7.39 -0.44
C GLY A 345 6.39 -7.50 0.55
N TYR A 346 5.45 -8.41 0.33
CA TYR A 346 4.32 -8.60 1.24
C TYR A 346 4.72 -9.12 2.63
N VAL A 347 5.87 -9.80 2.75
CA VAL A 347 6.43 -10.17 4.07
C VAL A 347 6.70 -8.93 4.92
N ALA A 348 7.12 -7.81 4.31
CA ALA A 348 7.32 -6.55 5.05
C ALA A 348 6.01 -6.04 5.67
N PHE A 349 4.92 -6.05 4.93
CA PHE A 349 3.61 -5.64 5.44
C PHE A 349 3.07 -6.62 6.49
N LEU A 350 3.38 -7.91 6.38
CA LEU A 350 2.92 -8.91 7.32
C LEU A 350 3.69 -8.87 8.64
N VAL A 351 5.02 -8.77 8.58
CA VAL A 351 5.90 -8.83 9.75
C VAL A 351 6.12 -7.45 10.38
N GLY A 352 6.04 -6.40 9.58
CA GLY A 352 6.33 -5.02 9.98
C GLY A 352 5.55 -4.54 11.21
N PRO A 353 4.20 -4.57 11.18
CA PRO A 353 3.40 -4.04 12.29
C PRO A 353 3.73 -4.69 13.64
N PRO A 354 3.69 -6.02 13.81
CA PRO A 354 4.01 -6.63 15.09
C PRO A 354 5.48 -6.47 15.48
N ALA A 355 6.43 -6.57 14.54
CA ALA A 355 7.85 -6.43 14.84
C ALA A 355 8.18 -5.02 15.35
N LEU A 356 7.68 -3.98 14.68
CA LEU A 356 7.86 -2.59 15.11
C LEU A 356 7.10 -2.30 16.40
N GLY A 357 5.94 -2.91 16.61
CA GLY A 357 5.19 -2.82 17.87
C GLY A 357 5.98 -3.37 19.05
N PHE A 358 6.57 -4.57 18.93
CA PHE A 358 7.41 -5.16 19.96
C PHE A 358 8.70 -4.38 20.22
N LEU A 359 9.36 -3.90 19.17
CA LEU A 359 10.53 -3.03 19.30
C LEU A 359 10.15 -1.69 19.95
N GLY A 360 9.01 -1.12 19.54
CA GLY A 360 8.50 0.14 20.09
C GLY A 360 8.12 0.06 21.55
N GLU A 361 7.60 -1.07 22.03
CA GLU A 361 7.30 -1.31 23.44
C GLU A 361 8.56 -1.26 24.31
N HIS A 362 9.66 -1.84 23.83
CA HIS A 362 10.89 -1.97 24.62
C HIS A 362 11.82 -0.76 24.51
N TYR A 363 11.88 -0.13 23.34
CA TYR A 363 12.88 0.91 23.01
C TYR A 363 12.27 2.25 22.60
N GLY A 364 10.93 2.35 22.56
CA GLY A 364 10.19 3.48 21.99
C GLY A 364 10.10 3.43 20.46
N LEU A 365 9.01 4.01 19.92
CA LEU A 365 8.73 3.98 18.47
C LEU A 365 9.84 4.65 17.64
N ARG A 366 10.46 5.73 18.13
CA ARG A 366 11.59 6.39 17.43
C ARG A 366 12.74 5.39 17.20
N SER A 367 13.13 4.67 18.25
CA SER A 367 14.21 3.69 18.18
C SER A 367 13.82 2.48 17.32
N ALA A 368 12.56 2.05 17.35
CA ALA A 368 12.06 0.97 16.50
C ALA A 368 12.24 1.27 15.01
N MET A 369 12.15 2.56 14.60
CA MET A 369 12.36 2.97 13.21
C MET A 369 13.81 2.78 12.72
N VAL A 370 14.78 2.55 13.62
CA VAL A 370 16.15 2.18 13.24
C VAL A 370 16.16 0.88 12.42
N ALA A 371 15.28 -0.07 12.73
CA ALA A 371 15.16 -1.28 11.92
C ALA A 371 14.76 -0.94 10.47
N VAL A 372 13.78 -0.04 10.27
CA VAL A 372 13.37 0.43 8.94
C VAL A 372 14.53 1.13 8.23
N LEU A 373 15.25 2.01 8.94
CA LEU A 373 16.41 2.73 8.42
C LEU A 373 17.49 1.78 7.92
N VAL A 374 17.79 0.70 8.66
CA VAL A 374 18.81 -0.30 8.26
C VAL A 374 18.43 -0.96 6.95
N PHE A 375 17.16 -1.37 6.78
CA PHE A 375 16.70 -1.95 5.53
C PHE A 375 16.76 -0.95 4.37
N VAL A 376 16.31 0.28 4.58
CA VAL A 376 16.36 1.35 3.55
C VAL A 376 17.79 1.70 3.17
N ALA A 377 18.71 1.79 4.14
CA ALA A 377 20.12 1.99 3.87
C ALA A 377 20.73 0.82 3.08
N GLY A 378 20.33 -0.42 3.39
CA GLY A 378 20.68 -1.59 2.60
C GLY A 378 20.23 -1.48 1.13
N ALA A 379 19.03 -0.95 0.89
CA ALA A 379 18.52 -0.75 -0.47
C ALA A 379 19.37 0.23 -1.30
N ILE A 380 20.05 1.22 -0.67
CA ILE A 380 20.99 2.12 -1.35
C ILE A 380 22.13 1.32 -1.98
N LEU A 381 22.67 0.36 -1.23
CA LEU A 381 23.78 -0.49 -1.66
C LEU A 381 23.33 -1.50 -2.73
N LEU A 382 22.11 -2.00 -2.60
CA LEU A 382 21.54 -3.00 -3.49
C LEU A 382 20.97 -2.41 -4.79
N ALA A 383 20.81 -1.09 -4.90
CA ALA A 383 20.22 -0.41 -6.06
C ALA A 383 20.78 -0.86 -7.43
N PRO A 384 22.10 -1.18 -7.58
CA PRO A 384 22.62 -1.69 -8.85
C PRO A 384 21.96 -2.98 -9.35
N ALA A 385 21.35 -3.79 -8.47
CA ALA A 385 20.61 -4.98 -8.88
C ALA A 385 19.40 -4.67 -9.77
N ALA A 386 18.85 -3.45 -9.69
CA ALA A 386 17.75 -2.98 -10.53
C ALA A 386 18.15 -2.61 -11.96
N ASP A 387 19.45 -2.65 -12.33
CA ASP A 387 19.91 -2.41 -13.70
C ASP A 387 19.60 -3.63 -14.57
N THR A 388 18.49 -3.60 -15.28
CA THR A 388 18.05 -4.69 -16.17
C THR A 388 18.43 -4.48 -17.63
N ARG A 389 19.27 -3.50 -17.92
CA ARG A 389 19.84 -3.37 -19.27
C ARG A 389 20.62 -4.64 -19.57
N THR A 390 20.15 -5.43 -20.54
CA THR A 390 20.92 -6.54 -21.09
C THR A 390 22.27 -6.00 -21.55
N ARG A 391 23.36 -6.44 -20.92
CA ARG A 391 24.65 -6.37 -21.60
C ARG A 391 24.49 -7.25 -22.82
N GLU A 392 24.38 -6.67 -24.03
CA GLU A 392 24.66 -7.42 -25.23
C GLU A 392 26.00 -8.13 -25.00
N PRO A 393 26.07 -9.44 -25.25
CA PRO A 393 27.36 -10.11 -25.22
C PRO A 393 28.28 -9.30 -26.17
N ALA A 394 29.39 -8.82 -25.63
CA ALA A 394 30.42 -8.20 -26.49
C ALA A 394 30.61 -9.15 -27.69
N ALA A 395 30.34 -8.66 -28.87
CA ALA A 395 30.63 -9.39 -30.10
C ALA A 395 32.08 -9.85 -29.98
N VAL A 396 32.26 -11.16 -29.85
CA VAL A 396 33.59 -11.76 -29.95
C VAL A 396 33.96 -11.58 -31.39
N ASP A 397 34.74 -10.52 -31.64
CA ASP A 397 35.39 -10.32 -32.92
C ASP A 397 36.23 -11.58 -33.19
N ALA A 398 35.80 -12.38 -34.18
CA ALA A 398 36.51 -13.49 -34.74
C ALA A 398 37.39 -13.01 -35.90
#